data_bfb0cd7f7d863c5ca66e0f2e87016878
#
_entry.id   bfb0cd7f7d863c5ca66e0f2e87016878
#
_cell.length_a   1.000
_cell.length_b   1.000
_cell.length_c   1.000
_cell.angle_alpha   90.00
_cell.angle_beta   90.00
_cell.angle_gamma   90.00
#
_symmetry.space_group_name_H-M   'P 1'
#
loop_
_entity.id
_entity.type
_entity.pdbx_description
1 polymer ?
#
loop_
_entity_poly.entity_id
_entity_poly.type
_entity_poly.pdbx_seq_one_letter_code
_entity_poly.pdbx_strand_id
1 'polypeptide(L)'
;MQYAGAMLPLLMTIILLLLLPADGHAWGGGTHLVLGLDVLSRLQQLPPQLAQTLAVCANDFLYGCLAADIIIGKKHTHYLLNCHRWRIGQRLLQAAQDEPQKACAYGYLCHLAADVVAHNYYVPYKIIRSFSTIALRHTYWELRFESFIEPAVWERARQVCNAGRHHDDALLRRVMAPTLFSFGTSKQIFNSIMLLSRLERWQLLIKALSSRSQHRLTIQDREEYLGAAREAVMDLMIHGEDSFCRLCDPTGESALEVAGEMRRHLRFLYQVGKISLEEGMERVEFVKPTLKRSIHHPELLTILREACHDPTAPFIL
;
A
#
# COMPACT_ATOMS: atom_id res chain seq x y z
N MET A 1 35.25 17.50 -6.89
CA MET A 1 34.27 17.89 -7.89
C MET A 1 33.36 16.75 -8.40
N GLN A 2 33.58 15.49 -8.00
CA GLN A 2 32.83 14.31 -8.49
C GLN A 2 31.42 14.12 -7.83
N TYR A 3 31.12 14.83 -6.75
CA TYR A 3 29.85 14.68 -6.04
C TYR A 3 28.74 15.68 -6.42
N ALA A 4 29.10 16.77 -7.13
CA ALA A 4 28.10 17.75 -7.58
C ALA A 4 27.19 17.22 -8.69
N GLY A 5 27.71 16.31 -9.55
CA GLY A 5 26.93 15.71 -10.64
C GLY A 5 25.85 14.70 -10.17
N ALA A 6 26.03 14.08 -9.01
CA ALA A 6 25.05 13.12 -8.45
C ALA A 6 24.02 13.79 -7.53
N MET A 7 24.32 14.96 -6.97
CA MET A 7 23.41 15.70 -6.08
C MET A 7 22.22 16.30 -6.83
N LEU A 8 22.40 16.80 -8.03
CA LEU A 8 21.32 17.43 -8.80
C LEU A 8 20.22 16.43 -9.20
N PRO A 9 20.51 15.25 -9.79
CA PRO A 9 19.49 14.25 -10.07
C PRO A 9 18.85 13.69 -8.78
N LEU A 10 19.60 13.54 -7.69
CA LEU A 10 19.06 13.15 -6.40
C LEU A 10 18.09 14.19 -5.84
N LEU A 11 18.45 15.47 -5.89
CA LEU A 11 17.60 16.58 -5.47
C LEU A 11 16.35 16.69 -6.36
N MET A 12 16.50 16.54 -7.67
CA MET A 12 15.40 16.51 -8.64
C MET A 12 14.47 15.34 -8.39
N THR A 13 15.01 14.15 -8.05
CA THR A 13 14.19 12.98 -7.71
C THR A 13 13.44 13.19 -6.40
N ILE A 14 14.07 13.78 -5.39
CA ILE A 14 13.43 14.14 -4.12
C ILE A 14 12.33 15.20 -4.34
N ILE A 15 12.62 16.23 -5.12
CA ILE A 15 11.65 17.27 -5.48
C ILE A 15 10.51 16.66 -6.30
N LEU A 16 10.80 15.78 -7.25
CA LEU A 16 9.79 15.07 -8.04
C LEU A 16 8.93 14.17 -7.15
N LEU A 17 9.51 13.43 -6.20
CA LEU A 17 8.77 12.62 -5.21
C LEU A 17 7.91 13.47 -4.28
N LEU A 18 8.35 14.69 -3.95
CA LEU A 18 7.58 15.63 -3.11
C LEU A 18 6.51 16.40 -3.89
N LEU A 19 6.72 16.61 -5.18
CA LEU A 19 5.82 17.36 -6.09
C LEU A 19 4.85 16.45 -6.84
N LEU A 20 5.21 15.17 -7.06
CA LEU A 20 4.22 14.23 -7.58
C LEU A 20 3.08 14.13 -6.56
N PRO A 21 1.84 14.37 -6.99
CA PRO A 21 0.71 14.09 -6.14
C PRO A 21 0.79 12.60 -5.77
N ALA A 22 0.85 12.33 -4.48
CA ALA A 22 0.92 10.97 -3.96
C ALA A 22 -0.37 10.25 -4.31
N ASP A 23 -0.35 9.56 -5.42
CA ASP A 23 -1.43 8.69 -5.82
C ASP A 23 -1.31 7.40 -5.02
N GLY A 24 -2.23 7.24 -4.09
CA GLY A 24 -2.69 5.96 -3.55
C GLY A 24 -1.70 4.78 -3.47
N HIS A 25 -0.47 4.99 -3.01
CA HIS A 25 0.35 3.91 -2.51
C HIS A 25 0.07 3.83 -1.01
N ALA A 26 -0.28 2.67 -0.49
CA ALA A 26 -0.54 2.51 0.93
C ALA A 26 0.66 1.97 1.68
N TRP A 27 1.39 1.08 1.04
CA TRP A 27 2.68 0.58 1.49
C TRP A 27 3.70 0.64 0.34
N GLY A 28 4.97 0.79 0.68
CA GLY A 28 6.01 0.75 -0.33
C GLY A 28 6.43 -0.68 -0.68
N GLY A 29 7.29 -0.81 -1.69
CA GLY A 29 7.73 -2.09 -2.21
C GLY A 29 8.40 -3.00 -1.18
N GLY A 30 9.01 -2.44 -0.12
CA GLY A 30 9.60 -3.23 0.97
C GLY A 30 8.56 -4.04 1.73
N THR A 31 7.44 -3.44 2.10
CA THR A 31 6.34 -4.11 2.80
C THR A 31 5.69 -5.18 1.93
N HIS A 32 5.40 -4.89 0.66
CA HIS A 32 4.85 -5.87 -0.28
C HIS A 32 5.79 -7.07 -0.48
N LEU A 33 7.09 -6.82 -0.51
CA LEU A 33 8.07 -7.89 -0.60
C LEU A 33 8.13 -8.76 0.66
N VAL A 34 8.02 -8.15 1.86
CA VAL A 34 7.93 -8.90 3.13
C VAL A 34 6.73 -9.84 3.11
N LEU A 35 5.56 -9.35 2.67
CA LEU A 35 4.35 -10.16 2.57
C LEU A 35 4.50 -11.29 1.53
N GLY A 36 5.12 -11.02 0.38
CA GLY A 36 5.43 -12.04 -0.62
C GLY A 36 6.40 -13.12 -0.09
N LEU A 37 7.43 -12.72 0.65
CA LEU A 37 8.35 -13.67 1.31
C LEU A 37 7.64 -14.51 2.38
N ASP A 38 6.70 -13.91 3.11
CA ASP A 38 5.87 -14.63 4.09
C ASP A 38 5.00 -15.71 3.43
N VAL A 39 4.38 -15.44 2.27
CA VAL A 39 3.66 -16.43 1.45
C VAL A 39 4.59 -17.57 1.05
N LEU A 40 5.79 -17.26 0.53
CA LEU A 40 6.76 -18.29 0.13
C LEU A 40 7.25 -19.15 1.30
N SER A 41 7.24 -18.62 2.52
CA SER A 41 7.59 -19.40 3.73
C SER A 41 6.47 -20.35 4.18
N ARG A 42 5.26 -20.22 3.62
CA ARG A 42 4.04 -20.96 4.00
C ARG A 42 3.42 -21.73 2.83
N LEU A 43 4.19 -22.11 1.84
CA LEU A 43 3.69 -22.81 0.64
C LEU A 43 2.85 -24.05 0.96
N GLN A 44 3.16 -24.75 2.06
CA GLN A 44 2.39 -25.92 2.53
C GLN A 44 0.93 -25.64 2.90
N GLN A 45 0.57 -24.36 3.09
CA GLN A 45 -0.81 -23.95 3.40
C GLN A 45 -1.62 -23.61 2.13
N LEU A 46 -0.97 -23.54 0.97
CA LEU A 46 -1.58 -23.16 -0.30
C LEU A 46 -2.11 -24.38 -1.06
N PRO A 47 -3.05 -24.21 -1.99
CA PRO A 47 -3.45 -25.24 -2.94
C PRO A 47 -2.21 -25.83 -3.63
N PRO A 48 -2.12 -27.17 -3.78
CA PRO A 48 -0.88 -27.85 -4.23
C PRO A 48 -0.31 -27.32 -5.55
N GLN A 49 -1.16 -27.02 -6.52
CA GLN A 49 -0.74 -26.48 -7.83
C GLN A 49 -0.11 -25.09 -7.67
N LEU A 50 -0.77 -24.20 -6.90
CA LEU A 50 -0.23 -22.88 -6.63
C LEU A 50 1.08 -22.96 -5.87
N ALA A 51 1.17 -23.80 -4.82
CA ALA A 51 2.38 -24.01 -4.06
C ALA A 51 3.55 -24.44 -4.97
N GLN A 52 3.31 -25.37 -5.90
CA GLN A 52 4.31 -25.81 -6.87
C GLN A 52 4.76 -24.68 -7.80
N THR A 53 3.81 -23.91 -8.38
CA THR A 53 4.12 -22.77 -9.24
C THR A 53 4.99 -21.74 -8.50
N LEU A 54 4.61 -21.37 -7.27
CA LEU A 54 5.34 -20.38 -6.49
C LEU A 54 6.70 -20.90 -6.00
N ALA A 55 6.82 -22.19 -5.72
CA ALA A 55 8.11 -22.79 -5.34
C ALA A 55 9.13 -22.72 -6.48
N VAL A 56 8.70 -23.00 -7.71
CA VAL A 56 9.58 -22.99 -8.90
C VAL A 56 9.85 -21.56 -9.39
N CYS A 57 8.81 -20.71 -9.40
CA CYS A 57 8.86 -19.35 -9.97
C CYS A 57 8.82 -18.26 -8.87
N ALA A 58 9.53 -18.51 -7.74
CA ALA A 58 9.50 -17.63 -6.57
C ALA A 58 9.92 -16.19 -6.89
N ASN A 59 10.89 -16.00 -7.78
CA ASN A 59 11.35 -14.65 -8.16
C ASN A 59 10.33 -13.89 -9.01
N ASP A 60 9.58 -14.57 -9.86
CA ASP A 60 8.54 -13.99 -10.70
C ASP A 60 7.34 -13.59 -9.83
N PHE A 61 7.00 -14.42 -8.85
CA PHE A 61 6.02 -14.08 -7.82
C PHE A 61 6.42 -12.83 -7.03
N LEU A 62 7.65 -12.76 -6.51
CA LEU A 62 8.15 -11.60 -5.78
C LEU A 62 8.20 -10.34 -6.66
N TYR A 63 8.53 -10.49 -7.95
CA TYR A 63 8.45 -9.38 -8.90
C TYR A 63 7.01 -8.91 -9.07
N GLY A 64 6.05 -9.81 -9.17
CA GLY A 64 4.62 -9.51 -9.18
C GLY A 64 4.18 -8.70 -7.96
N CYS A 65 4.66 -9.05 -6.75
CA CYS A 65 4.38 -8.28 -5.52
C CYS A 65 4.83 -6.82 -5.58
N LEU A 66 5.76 -6.48 -6.47
CA LEU A 66 6.25 -5.11 -6.69
C LEU A 66 5.60 -4.44 -7.92
N ALA A 67 5.00 -5.22 -8.81
CA ALA A 67 4.69 -4.80 -10.17
C ALA A 67 3.58 -3.75 -10.27
N ALA A 68 2.64 -3.70 -9.35
CA ALA A 68 1.57 -2.71 -9.37
C ALA A 68 2.10 -1.27 -9.16
N ASP A 69 3.20 -1.13 -8.43
CA ASP A 69 3.85 0.16 -8.15
C ASP A 69 4.82 0.63 -9.24
N ILE A 70 5.14 -0.24 -10.20
CA ILE A 70 5.96 0.15 -11.35
C ILE A 70 5.26 1.23 -12.18
N ILE A 71 3.93 1.21 -12.24
CA ILE A 71 3.17 2.15 -13.06
C ILE A 71 2.98 3.48 -12.33
N ILE A 72 3.60 4.53 -12.85
CA ILE A 72 3.55 5.89 -12.31
C ILE A 72 2.57 6.74 -13.11
N GLY A 73 1.89 7.68 -12.43
CA GLY A 73 0.95 8.62 -13.07
C GLY A 73 -0.47 8.08 -13.23
N LYS A 74 -0.91 7.20 -12.34
CA LYS A 74 -2.22 6.51 -12.31
C LYS A 74 -3.43 7.46 -12.34
N LYS A 75 -3.35 8.65 -11.77
CA LYS A 75 -4.44 9.66 -11.72
C LYS A 75 -4.93 10.11 -13.09
N HIS A 76 -4.07 10.01 -14.09
CA HIS A 76 -4.39 10.43 -15.45
C HIS A 76 -4.96 9.28 -16.30
N THR A 77 -5.16 8.09 -15.70
CA THR A 77 -5.83 6.98 -16.36
C THR A 77 -7.31 6.95 -16.00
N HIS A 78 -8.13 6.50 -16.95
CA HIS A 78 -9.55 6.26 -16.67
C HIS A 78 -9.70 5.33 -15.47
N TYR A 79 -10.68 5.57 -14.59
CA TYR A 79 -10.95 4.80 -13.37
C TYR A 79 -10.86 3.28 -13.53
N LEU A 80 -11.45 2.74 -14.62
CA LEU A 80 -11.42 1.30 -14.91
C LEU A 80 -10.05 0.75 -15.31
N LEU A 81 -9.09 1.61 -15.59
CA LEU A 81 -7.74 1.25 -16.04
C LEU A 81 -6.69 1.45 -14.95
N ASN A 82 -7.13 1.84 -13.74
CA ASN A 82 -6.23 1.99 -12.60
C ASN A 82 -5.58 0.63 -12.27
N CYS A 83 -4.25 0.60 -12.22
CA CYS A 83 -3.48 -0.61 -11.99
C CYS A 83 -3.74 -1.26 -10.61
N HIS A 84 -4.25 -0.54 -9.61
CA HIS A 84 -4.60 -1.05 -8.28
C HIS A 84 -6.05 -1.55 -8.17
N ARG A 85 -6.64 -2.05 -9.25
CA ARG A 85 -7.96 -2.67 -9.25
C ARG A 85 -7.86 -4.18 -9.42
N TRP A 86 -8.71 -4.93 -8.74
CA TRP A 86 -8.81 -6.39 -8.86
C TRP A 86 -8.89 -6.88 -10.30
N ARG A 87 -9.63 -6.15 -11.13
CA ARG A 87 -9.77 -6.44 -12.55
C ARG A 87 -8.44 -6.55 -13.29
N ILE A 88 -7.45 -5.73 -12.92
CA ILE A 88 -6.13 -5.78 -13.57
C ILE A 88 -5.39 -7.04 -13.15
N GLY A 89 -5.39 -7.40 -11.86
CA GLY A 89 -4.80 -8.65 -11.38
C GLY A 89 -5.43 -9.89 -12.04
N GLN A 90 -6.77 -9.91 -12.19
CA GLN A 90 -7.48 -10.97 -12.89
C GLN A 90 -7.08 -11.06 -14.36
N ARG A 91 -7.00 -9.92 -15.06
CA ARG A 91 -6.56 -9.88 -16.46
C ARG A 91 -5.13 -10.35 -16.64
N LEU A 92 -4.25 -10.06 -15.69
CA LEU A 92 -2.87 -10.57 -15.71
C LEU A 92 -2.87 -12.10 -15.58
N LEU A 93 -3.65 -12.66 -14.66
CA LEU A 93 -3.75 -14.11 -14.49
C LEU A 93 -4.34 -14.80 -15.76
N GLN A 94 -5.37 -14.20 -16.36
CA GLN A 94 -5.98 -14.71 -17.61
C GLN A 94 -5.04 -14.60 -18.82
N ALA A 95 -4.19 -13.57 -18.87
CA ALA A 95 -3.26 -13.32 -19.97
C ALA A 95 -1.91 -14.05 -19.82
N ALA A 96 -1.65 -14.68 -18.66
CA ALA A 96 -0.44 -15.44 -18.39
C ALA A 96 -0.36 -16.68 -19.29
N GLN A 97 0.78 -16.89 -19.95
CA GLN A 97 0.99 -17.94 -20.93
C GLN A 97 1.74 -19.15 -20.38
N ASP A 98 2.41 -18.97 -19.25
CA ASP A 98 3.26 -19.99 -18.62
C ASP A 98 3.33 -19.81 -17.10
N GLU A 99 4.02 -20.71 -16.41
CA GLU A 99 4.12 -20.72 -14.95
C GLU A 99 4.83 -19.48 -14.37
N PRO A 100 5.95 -18.96 -14.95
CA PRO A 100 6.54 -17.71 -14.50
C PRO A 100 5.55 -16.52 -14.55
N GLN A 101 4.83 -16.34 -15.65
CA GLN A 101 3.84 -15.29 -15.79
C GLN A 101 2.63 -15.47 -14.83
N LYS A 102 2.21 -16.73 -14.58
CA LYS A 102 1.19 -17.00 -13.56
C LYS A 102 1.68 -16.62 -12.17
N ALA A 103 2.91 -16.99 -11.82
CA ALA A 103 3.51 -16.60 -10.55
C ALA A 103 3.58 -15.07 -10.40
N CYS A 104 3.99 -14.35 -11.43
CA CYS A 104 3.96 -12.88 -11.45
C CYS A 104 2.54 -12.33 -11.24
N ALA A 105 1.52 -12.89 -11.90
CA ALA A 105 0.13 -12.48 -11.72
C ALA A 105 -0.38 -12.75 -10.30
N TYR A 106 -0.03 -13.87 -9.68
CA TYR A 106 -0.34 -14.15 -8.27
C TYR A 106 0.38 -13.18 -7.33
N GLY A 107 1.64 -12.82 -7.61
CA GLY A 107 2.34 -11.79 -6.87
C GLY A 107 1.64 -10.43 -6.95
N TYR A 108 1.13 -10.08 -8.12
CA TYR A 108 0.32 -8.87 -8.31
C TYR A 108 -0.98 -8.91 -7.49
N LEU A 109 -1.66 -10.02 -7.45
CA LEU A 109 -2.86 -10.22 -6.63
C LEU A 109 -2.52 -10.15 -5.13
N CYS A 110 -1.37 -10.69 -4.70
CA CYS A 110 -0.84 -10.56 -3.35
C CYS A 110 -0.64 -9.07 -2.97
N HIS A 111 -0.08 -8.26 -3.86
CA HIS A 111 0.05 -6.81 -3.67
C HIS A 111 -1.33 -6.16 -3.44
N LEU A 112 -2.31 -6.45 -4.28
CA LEU A 112 -3.66 -5.88 -4.15
C LEU A 112 -4.35 -6.27 -2.84
N ALA A 113 -4.17 -7.50 -2.37
CA ALA A 113 -4.71 -7.95 -1.09
C ALA A 113 -4.07 -7.20 0.10
N ALA A 114 -2.78 -6.95 0.04
CA ALA A 114 -2.08 -6.13 1.02
C ALA A 114 -2.64 -4.70 1.01
N ASP A 115 -2.84 -4.12 -0.17
CA ASP A 115 -3.39 -2.78 -0.34
C ASP A 115 -4.82 -2.64 0.20
N VAL A 116 -5.64 -3.70 0.19
CA VAL A 116 -6.95 -3.66 0.86
C VAL A 116 -6.79 -3.27 2.32
N VAL A 117 -5.87 -3.90 3.05
CA VAL A 117 -5.66 -3.58 4.48
C VAL A 117 -5.06 -2.19 4.65
N ALA A 118 -4.12 -1.85 3.83
CA ALA A 118 -3.46 -0.56 3.87
C ALA A 118 -4.42 0.61 3.63
N HIS A 119 -5.25 0.53 2.59
CA HIS A 119 -6.12 1.62 2.16
C HIS A 119 -7.51 1.62 2.82
N ASN A 120 -7.98 0.47 3.35
CA ASN A 120 -9.28 0.42 4.02
C ASN A 120 -9.18 0.43 5.55
N TYR A 121 -7.97 0.20 6.11
CA TYR A 121 -7.78 0.20 7.56
C TYR A 121 -6.64 1.11 8.03
N TYR A 122 -5.39 0.82 7.63
CA TYR A 122 -4.21 1.51 8.17
C TYR A 122 -4.23 3.02 7.89
N VAL A 123 -4.28 3.41 6.63
CA VAL A 123 -4.20 4.82 6.23
C VAL A 123 -5.45 5.59 6.66
N PRO A 124 -6.69 5.09 6.48
CA PRO A 124 -7.89 5.75 6.99
C PRO A 124 -7.82 6.08 8.48
N TYR A 125 -7.45 5.10 9.31
CA TYR A 125 -7.28 5.32 10.74
C TYR A 125 -6.23 6.40 11.05
N LYS A 126 -5.06 6.37 10.39
CA LYS A 126 -4.01 7.38 10.61
C LYS A 126 -4.42 8.77 10.13
N ILE A 127 -5.22 8.88 9.08
CA ILE A 127 -5.82 10.15 8.62
C ILE A 127 -6.73 10.72 9.71
N ILE A 128 -7.68 9.94 10.23
CA ILE A 128 -8.61 10.38 11.28
C ILE A 128 -7.83 10.80 12.52
N ARG A 129 -6.88 10.00 12.96
CA ARG A 129 -6.07 10.26 14.15
C ARG A 129 -5.26 11.56 14.07
N SER A 130 -5.00 12.05 12.87
CA SER A 130 -4.26 13.30 12.66
C SER A 130 -5.15 14.56 12.68
N PHE A 131 -6.38 14.50 13.23
CA PHE A 131 -7.36 15.57 13.17
C PHE A 131 -6.87 16.89 13.80
N SER A 132 -6.12 16.85 14.88
CA SER A 132 -5.64 18.03 15.61
C SER A 132 -4.45 18.74 14.94
N THR A 133 -3.84 18.14 13.91
CA THR A 133 -2.63 18.65 13.26
C THR A 133 -2.86 18.97 11.78
N ILE A 134 -1.81 19.44 11.11
CA ILE A 134 -1.78 19.56 9.65
C ILE A 134 -2.02 18.18 9.04
N ALA A 135 -2.83 18.15 7.97
CA ALA A 135 -3.08 16.88 7.25
C ALA A 135 -1.76 16.29 6.76
N LEU A 136 -1.40 15.15 7.32
CA LEU A 136 -0.28 14.38 6.81
C LEU A 136 -0.75 13.66 5.55
N ARG A 137 0.07 13.76 4.49
CA ARG A 137 -0.22 13.08 3.23
C ARG A 137 -0.14 11.58 3.41
N HIS A 138 -0.87 10.85 2.62
CA HIS A 138 -0.84 9.40 2.50
C HIS A 138 0.61 8.86 2.45
N THR A 139 1.43 9.39 1.54
CA THR A 139 2.86 9.05 1.41
C THR A 139 3.67 9.13 2.70
N TYR A 140 3.31 10.03 3.63
CA TYR A 140 3.98 10.09 4.93
C TYR A 140 3.81 8.78 5.71
N TRP A 141 2.61 8.22 5.74
CA TRP A 141 2.31 7.00 6.47
C TRP A 141 2.98 5.77 5.84
N GLU A 142 3.07 5.76 4.52
CA GLU A 142 3.83 4.75 3.77
C GLU A 142 5.30 4.76 4.16
N LEU A 143 5.95 5.92 4.04
CA LEU A 143 7.35 6.08 4.41
C LEU A 143 7.61 5.69 5.87
N ARG A 144 6.65 5.99 6.76
CA ARG A 144 6.73 5.59 8.18
C ARG A 144 6.72 4.07 8.32
N PHE A 145 5.89 3.37 7.57
CA PHE A 145 5.83 1.92 7.61
C PHE A 145 7.10 1.29 7.03
N GLU A 146 7.55 1.81 5.89
CA GLU A 146 8.79 1.36 5.22
C GLU A 146 10.06 1.58 6.08
N SER A 147 10.05 2.52 7.02
CA SER A 147 11.19 2.75 7.90
C SER A 147 11.51 1.57 8.84
N PHE A 148 10.61 0.61 8.96
CA PHE A 148 10.81 -0.63 9.73
C PHE A 148 11.32 -1.80 8.87
N ILE A 149 11.46 -1.62 7.55
CA ILE A 149 11.90 -2.68 6.65
C ILE A 149 13.40 -2.87 6.78
N GLU A 150 13.80 -4.11 6.96
CA GLU A 150 15.20 -4.48 7.14
C GLU A 150 16.01 -4.31 5.85
N PRO A 151 17.30 -3.95 5.93
CA PRO A 151 18.16 -3.77 4.76
C PRO A 151 18.22 -5.00 3.83
N ALA A 152 18.15 -6.20 4.39
CA ALA A 152 18.17 -7.45 3.62
C ALA A 152 16.97 -7.56 2.66
N VAL A 153 15.80 -7.04 3.05
CA VAL A 153 14.60 -7.02 2.20
C VAL A 153 14.82 -6.11 0.99
N TRP A 154 15.43 -4.95 1.18
CA TRP A 154 15.76 -4.03 0.10
C TRP A 154 16.80 -4.60 -0.87
N GLU A 155 17.77 -5.36 -0.35
CA GLU A 155 18.73 -6.10 -1.20
C GLU A 155 18.01 -7.16 -2.03
N ARG A 156 17.04 -7.88 -1.43
CA ARG A 156 16.22 -8.86 -2.14
C ARG A 156 15.36 -8.20 -3.22
N ALA A 157 14.73 -7.04 -2.92
CA ALA A 157 13.98 -6.27 -3.91
C ALA A 157 14.82 -5.93 -5.13
N ARG A 158 16.06 -5.46 -4.91
CA ARG A 158 17.02 -5.16 -5.97
C ARG A 158 17.34 -6.38 -6.84
N GLN A 159 17.62 -7.51 -6.21
CA GLN A 159 17.91 -8.76 -6.93
C GLN A 159 16.73 -9.17 -7.81
N VAL A 160 15.51 -9.11 -7.27
CA VAL A 160 14.28 -9.43 -7.99
C VAL A 160 14.06 -8.50 -9.18
N CYS A 161 14.24 -7.17 -9.00
CA CYS A 161 14.02 -6.19 -10.05
C CYS A 161 15.10 -6.23 -11.16
N ASN A 162 16.35 -6.53 -10.81
CA ASN A 162 17.49 -6.53 -11.75
C ASN A 162 17.65 -7.84 -12.53
N ALA A 163 16.93 -8.89 -12.22
CA ALA A 163 17.11 -10.22 -12.78
C ALA A 163 16.57 -10.40 -14.23
N GLY A 164 16.51 -9.34 -15.02
CA GLY A 164 16.15 -9.45 -16.44
C GLY A 164 14.72 -9.93 -16.70
N ARG A 165 13.72 -9.33 -16.03
CA ARG A 165 12.31 -9.71 -16.07
C ARG A 165 11.57 -9.35 -17.38
N HIS A 166 12.23 -9.55 -18.55
CA HIS A 166 11.63 -9.21 -19.84
C HIS A 166 10.32 -9.96 -20.12
N HIS A 167 10.24 -11.19 -19.62
CA HIS A 167 9.10 -12.07 -19.81
C HIS A 167 7.87 -11.59 -19.01
N ASP A 168 8.08 -11.26 -17.74
CA ASP A 168 7.05 -10.66 -16.88
C ASP A 168 6.64 -9.27 -17.36
N ASP A 169 7.63 -8.46 -17.79
CA ASP A 169 7.38 -7.14 -18.38
C ASP A 169 6.49 -7.21 -19.62
N ALA A 170 6.64 -8.28 -20.43
CA ALA A 170 5.80 -8.48 -21.62
C ALA A 170 4.33 -8.75 -21.22
N LEU A 171 4.08 -9.51 -20.14
CA LEU A 171 2.75 -9.70 -19.58
C LEU A 171 2.18 -8.37 -19.06
N LEU A 172 2.94 -7.64 -18.24
CA LEU A 172 2.51 -6.36 -17.67
C LEU A 172 2.15 -5.34 -18.76
N ARG A 173 3.00 -5.18 -19.78
CA ARG A 173 2.76 -4.27 -20.93
C ARG A 173 1.52 -4.64 -21.73
N ARG A 174 1.19 -5.91 -21.84
CA ARG A 174 0.02 -6.39 -22.59
C ARG A 174 -1.30 -6.04 -21.90
N VAL A 175 -1.30 -6.01 -20.58
CA VAL A 175 -2.51 -5.85 -19.77
C VAL A 175 -2.69 -4.44 -19.24
N MET A 176 -1.59 -3.77 -18.89
CA MET A 176 -1.64 -2.45 -18.29
C MET A 176 -1.86 -1.36 -19.33
N ALA A 177 -2.75 -0.43 -19.02
CA ALA A 177 -2.98 0.74 -19.86
C ALA A 177 -1.77 1.67 -19.89
N PRO A 178 -1.54 2.37 -21.01
CA PRO A 178 -0.59 3.48 -21.06
C PRO A 178 -0.95 4.55 -20.03
N THR A 179 0.06 5.07 -19.35
CA THR A 179 -0.07 6.22 -18.44
C THR A 179 0.67 7.42 -19.04
N LEU A 180 0.89 8.46 -18.22
CA LEU A 180 1.66 9.64 -18.62
C LEU A 180 3.08 9.27 -19.09
N PHE A 181 3.63 8.18 -18.57
CA PHE A 181 4.96 7.67 -18.90
C PHE A 181 4.88 6.32 -19.61
N SER A 182 5.88 6.02 -20.45
CA SER A 182 6.03 4.66 -20.98
C SER A 182 6.32 3.68 -19.85
N PHE A 183 5.97 2.41 -20.04
CA PHE A 183 6.30 1.35 -19.08
C PHE A 183 7.79 1.31 -18.74
N GLY A 184 8.66 1.47 -19.75
CA GLY A 184 10.12 1.51 -19.57
C GLY A 184 10.56 2.67 -18.69
N THR A 185 10.03 3.87 -18.90
CA THR A 185 10.32 5.07 -18.09
C THR A 185 9.80 4.87 -16.66
N SER A 186 8.57 4.39 -16.49
CA SER A 186 8.00 4.09 -15.17
C SER A 186 8.85 3.08 -14.41
N LYS A 187 9.30 2.01 -15.07
CA LYS A 187 10.17 0.99 -14.48
C LYS A 187 11.54 1.56 -14.07
N GLN A 188 12.13 2.43 -14.88
CA GLN A 188 13.40 3.10 -14.51
C GLN A 188 13.24 3.97 -13.27
N ILE A 189 12.16 4.75 -13.19
CA ILE A 189 11.88 5.58 -12.02
C ILE A 189 11.65 4.68 -10.79
N PHE A 190 10.85 3.63 -10.90
CA PHE A 190 10.62 2.67 -9.83
C PHE A 190 11.92 2.03 -9.32
N ASN A 191 12.77 1.56 -10.22
CA ASN A 191 14.09 0.99 -9.86
C ASN A 191 14.97 2.03 -9.14
N SER A 192 14.91 3.30 -9.55
CA SER A 192 15.63 4.38 -8.88
C SER A 192 15.10 4.64 -7.46
N ILE A 193 13.79 4.58 -7.25
CA ILE A 193 13.16 4.69 -5.92
C ILE A 193 13.60 3.51 -5.04
N MET A 194 13.60 2.28 -5.57
CA MET A 194 14.08 1.09 -4.84
C MET A 194 15.55 1.22 -4.44
N LEU A 195 16.39 1.79 -5.32
CA LEU A 195 17.79 2.06 -5.01
C LEU A 195 17.94 3.10 -3.90
N LEU A 196 17.17 4.20 -3.95
CA LEU A 196 17.20 5.25 -2.93
C LEU A 196 16.75 4.73 -1.56
N SER A 197 15.71 3.90 -1.51
CA SER A 197 15.19 3.32 -0.27
C SER A 197 16.23 2.49 0.51
N ARG A 198 17.25 2.00 -0.20
CA ARG A 198 18.37 1.24 0.35
C ARG A 198 19.48 2.11 0.96
N LEU A 199 19.58 3.38 0.57
CA LEU A 199 20.67 4.24 1.04
C LEU A 199 20.52 4.51 2.56
N GLU A 200 21.55 4.19 3.34
CA GLU A 200 21.58 4.44 4.80
C GLU A 200 21.21 5.88 5.14
N ARG A 201 21.70 6.83 4.37
CA ARG A 201 21.40 8.27 4.56
C ARG A 201 19.91 8.56 4.40
N TRP A 202 19.24 7.90 3.44
CA TRP A 202 17.80 8.03 3.23
C TRP A 202 17.03 7.41 4.41
N GLN A 203 17.41 6.23 4.85
CA GLN A 203 16.81 5.58 6.02
C GLN A 203 17.02 6.39 7.30
N LEU A 204 18.21 6.97 7.49
CA LEU A 204 18.50 7.86 8.62
C LEU A 204 17.65 9.14 8.56
N LEU A 205 17.46 9.73 7.37
CA LEU A 205 16.61 10.90 7.19
C LEU A 205 15.15 10.57 7.55
N ILE A 206 14.61 9.46 7.06
CA ILE A 206 13.25 9.02 7.38
C ILE A 206 13.11 8.75 8.89
N LYS A 207 14.08 8.09 9.52
CA LYS A 207 14.10 7.87 10.97
C LYS A 207 14.14 9.18 11.74
N ALA A 208 14.97 10.15 11.33
CA ALA A 208 15.06 11.46 11.97
C ALA A 208 13.77 12.28 11.82
N LEU A 209 13.15 12.29 10.66
CA LEU A 209 11.82 12.89 10.44
C LEU A 209 10.76 12.20 11.30
N SER A 210 10.87 10.90 11.42
CA SER A 210 9.98 10.05 12.20
C SER A 210 10.07 10.31 13.69
N SER A 211 11.28 10.47 14.24
CA SER A 211 11.49 10.67 15.66
C SER A 211 10.97 12.01 16.18
N ARG A 212 10.92 13.03 15.32
CA ARG A 212 10.41 14.37 15.64
C ARG A 212 8.88 14.50 15.48
N SER A 213 8.25 13.52 14.89
CA SER A 213 6.80 13.57 14.66
C SER A 213 6.01 13.16 15.91
N GLN A 214 4.97 13.92 16.25
CA GLN A 214 4.00 13.55 17.29
C GLN A 214 3.18 12.31 16.91
N HIS A 215 3.12 11.97 15.62
CA HIS A 215 2.40 10.82 15.10
C HIS A 215 3.33 9.60 14.99
N ARG A 216 3.51 8.90 16.11
CA ARG A 216 4.36 7.71 16.14
C ARG A 216 3.62 6.48 15.62
N LEU A 217 4.31 5.69 14.80
CA LEU A 217 3.93 4.31 14.51
C LEU A 217 4.73 3.43 15.47
N THR A 218 4.05 2.72 16.36
CA THR A 218 4.69 1.80 17.31
C THR A 218 4.98 0.46 16.64
N ILE A 219 5.86 -0.34 17.24
CA ILE A 219 6.09 -1.73 16.79
C ILE A 219 4.79 -2.54 16.89
N GLN A 220 4.02 -2.34 17.95
CA GLN A 220 2.74 -3.02 18.14
C GLN A 220 1.72 -2.64 17.06
N ASP A 221 1.60 -1.34 16.72
CA ASP A 221 0.76 -0.89 15.59
C ASP A 221 1.18 -1.57 14.29
N ARG A 222 2.51 -1.59 14.02
CA ARG A 222 3.05 -2.24 12.82
C ARG A 222 2.68 -3.71 12.74
N GLU A 223 2.86 -4.46 13.81
CA GLU A 223 2.54 -5.90 13.84
C GLU A 223 1.04 -6.15 13.69
N GLU A 224 0.19 -5.28 14.21
CA GLU A 224 -1.27 -5.37 14.02
C GLU A 224 -1.65 -5.24 12.55
N TYR A 225 -1.15 -4.19 11.85
CA TYR A 225 -1.47 -3.98 10.42
C TYR A 225 -0.82 -5.04 9.53
N LEU A 226 0.42 -5.41 9.82
CA LEU A 226 1.11 -6.46 9.08
C LEU A 226 0.46 -7.82 9.28
N GLY A 227 -0.04 -8.11 10.49
CA GLY A 227 -0.81 -9.31 10.79
C GLY A 227 -2.10 -9.39 9.98
N ALA A 228 -2.87 -8.29 9.94
CA ALA A 228 -4.08 -8.21 9.11
C ALA A 228 -3.77 -8.37 7.61
N ALA A 229 -2.67 -7.80 7.13
CA ALA A 229 -2.25 -7.95 5.73
C ALA A 229 -1.82 -9.38 5.40
N ARG A 230 -1.10 -10.05 6.30
CA ARG A 230 -0.77 -11.49 6.16
C ARG A 230 -2.03 -12.35 6.05
N GLU A 231 -3.03 -12.07 6.88
CA GLU A 231 -4.32 -12.75 6.84
C GLU A 231 -5.00 -12.55 5.49
N ALA A 232 -5.15 -11.30 5.02
CA ALA A 232 -5.78 -10.98 3.74
C ALA A 232 -5.05 -11.61 2.54
N VAL A 233 -3.71 -11.55 2.54
CA VAL A 233 -2.89 -12.13 1.48
C VAL A 233 -3.01 -13.65 1.46
N MET A 234 -2.91 -14.31 2.62
CA MET A 234 -3.03 -15.77 2.69
C MET A 234 -4.44 -16.24 2.35
N ASP A 235 -5.46 -15.54 2.81
CA ASP A 235 -6.84 -15.84 2.46
C ASP A 235 -7.07 -15.75 0.94
N LEU A 236 -6.53 -14.70 0.29
CA LEU A 236 -6.60 -14.59 -1.18
C LEU A 236 -5.87 -15.74 -1.88
N MET A 237 -4.67 -16.11 -1.42
CA MET A 237 -3.89 -17.20 -2.02
C MET A 237 -4.57 -18.56 -1.86
N ILE A 238 -5.35 -18.77 -0.80
CA ILE A 238 -6.07 -20.01 -0.53
C ILE A 238 -7.44 -20.06 -1.24
N HIS A 239 -8.23 -18.98 -1.13
CA HIS A 239 -9.62 -18.95 -1.57
C HIS A 239 -9.84 -18.24 -2.91
N GLY A 240 -8.84 -17.53 -3.44
CA GLY A 240 -8.91 -16.88 -4.76
C GLY A 240 -10.04 -15.86 -4.85
N GLU A 241 -11.02 -16.12 -5.72
CA GLU A 241 -12.16 -15.21 -5.94
C GLU A 241 -13.12 -15.15 -4.74
N ASP A 242 -13.16 -16.19 -3.91
CA ASP A 242 -14.01 -16.27 -2.72
C ASP A 242 -13.38 -15.66 -1.48
N SER A 243 -12.20 -15.07 -1.61
CA SER A 243 -11.51 -14.38 -0.52
C SER A 243 -12.30 -13.17 -0.02
N PHE A 244 -12.32 -12.99 1.31
CA PHE A 244 -13.00 -11.84 1.94
C PHE A 244 -12.46 -10.50 1.46
N CYS A 245 -11.17 -10.39 1.19
CA CYS A 245 -10.57 -9.13 0.77
C CYS A 245 -11.06 -8.67 -0.62
N ARG A 246 -11.67 -9.56 -1.41
CA ARG A 246 -12.28 -9.23 -2.70
C ARG A 246 -13.52 -8.36 -2.59
N LEU A 247 -14.14 -8.30 -1.41
CA LEU A 247 -15.26 -7.42 -1.11
C LEU A 247 -14.86 -5.95 -1.07
N CYS A 248 -13.59 -5.66 -0.82
CA CYS A 248 -13.06 -4.31 -0.73
C CYS A 248 -12.30 -3.89 -2.00
N ASP A 249 -12.33 -2.60 -2.27
CA ASP A 249 -11.50 -2.00 -3.31
C ASP A 249 -10.06 -1.82 -2.79
N PRO A 250 -9.04 -2.36 -3.47
CA PRO A 250 -7.65 -2.17 -3.07
C PRO A 250 -7.19 -0.71 -3.04
N THR A 251 -7.86 0.18 -3.79
CA THR A 251 -7.56 1.62 -3.74
C THR A 251 -8.09 2.29 -2.47
N GLY A 252 -9.03 1.67 -1.76
CA GLY A 252 -9.64 2.20 -0.54
C GLY A 252 -10.38 3.51 -0.72
N GLU A 253 -10.84 3.85 -1.94
CA GLU A 253 -11.43 5.15 -2.26
C GLU A 253 -12.52 5.56 -1.26
N SER A 254 -13.48 4.65 -0.99
CA SER A 254 -14.56 4.91 -0.04
C SER A 254 -14.07 5.09 1.41
N ALA A 255 -13.13 4.25 1.86
CA ALA A 255 -12.61 4.34 3.21
C ALA A 255 -11.78 5.61 3.44
N LEU A 256 -11.00 6.02 2.44
CA LEU A 256 -10.22 7.26 2.48
C LEU A 256 -11.12 8.50 2.45
N GLU A 257 -12.21 8.47 1.69
CA GLU A 257 -13.21 9.54 1.66
C GLU A 257 -13.86 9.71 3.04
N VAL A 258 -14.40 8.62 3.61
CA VAL A 258 -14.99 8.61 4.96
C VAL A 258 -13.99 9.11 6.01
N ALA A 259 -12.75 8.63 5.96
CA ALA A 259 -11.71 9.08 6.87
C ALA A 259 -11.42 10.59 6.74
N GLY A 260 -11.44 11.11 5.52
CA GLY A 260 -11.29 12.54 5.25
C GLY A 260 -12.44 13.36 5.84
N GLU A 261 -13.68 12.89 5.73
CA GLU A 261 -14.87 13.52 6.30
C GLU A 261 -14.80 13.54 7.83
N MET A 262 -14.54 12.35 8.45
CA MET A 262 -14.39 12.23 9.90
C MET A 262 -13.28 13.14 10.44
N ARG A 263 -12.14 13.18 9.77
CA ARG A 263 -11.04 14.05 10.16
C ARG A 263 -11.44 15.51 10.12
N ARG A 264 -12.13 15.98 9.06
CA ARG A 264 -12.60 17.37 8.95
C ARG A 264 -13.57 17.70 10.06
N HIS A 265 -14.51 16.81 10.36
CA HIS A 265 -15.51 17.01 11.43
C HIS A 265 -14.85 17.09 12.82
N LEU A 266 -14.00 16.13 13.18
CA LEU A 266 -13.26 16.14 14.45
C LEU A 266 -12.37 17.39 14.58
N ARG A 267 -11.70 17.79 13.50
CA ARG A 267 -10.88 18.99 13.48
C ARG A 267 -11.73 20.25 13.73
N PHE A 268 -12.88 20.37 13.10
CA PHE A 268 -13.79 21.47 13.33
C PHE A 268 -14.24 21.53 14.79
N LEU A 269 -14.73 20.45 15.37
CA LEU A 269 -15.15 20.39 16.77
C LEU A 269 -14.02 20.77 17.74
N TYR A 270 -12.82 20.31 17.49
CA TYR A 270 -11.63 20.64 18.26
C TYR A 270 -11.27 22.13 18.15
N GLN A 271 -11.29 22.69 16.94
CA GLN A 271 -10.95 24.10 16.71
C GLN A 271 -11.95 25.09 17.32
N VAL A 272 -13.23 24.72 17.37
CA VAL A 272 -14.27 25.56 18.01
C VAL A 272 -14.42 25.29 19.51
N GLY A 273 -13.57 24.45 20.08
CA GLY A 273 -13.56 24.14 21.51
C GLY A 273 -14.73 23.27 21.99
N LYS A 274 -15.44 22.59 21.09
CA LYS A 274 -16.54 21.68 21.46
C LYS A 274 -16.07 20.33 21.99
N ILE A 275 -14.87 19.94 21.65
CA ILE A 275 -14.21 18.74 22.16
C ILE A 275 -12.77 19.07 22.55
N SER A 276 -12.26 18.41 23.59
CA SER A 276 -10.84 18.41 23.94
C SER A 276 -10.04 17.50 23.00
N LEU A 277 -8.70 17.57 23.07
CA LEU A 277 -7.84 16.64 22.35
C LEU A 277 -8.08 15.21 22.82
N GLU A 278 -8.24 15.00 24.11
CA GLU A 278 -8.45 13.69 24.74
C GLU A 278 -9.76 13.06 24.24
N GLU A 279 -10.88 13.78 24.34
CA GLU A 279 -12.17 13.34 23.81
C GLU A 279 -12.15 13.02 22.32
N GLY A 280 -11.43 13.85 21.53
CA GLY A 280 -11.24 13.58 20.12
C GLY A 280 -10.45 12.31 19.86
N MET A 281 -9.41 12.04 20.66
CA MET A 281 -8.61 10.81 20.56
C MET A 281 -9.40 9.57 20.99
N GLU A 282 -10.23 9.65 22.04
CA GLU A 282 -11.13 8.56 22.44
C GLU A 282 -12.08 8.19 21.29
N ARG A 283 -12.68 9.16 20.63
CA ARG A 283 -13.53 8.92 19.46
C ARG A 283 -12.78 8.23 18.32
N VAL A 284 -11.54 8.64 18.07
CA VAL A 284 -10.68 8.00 17.04
C VAL A 284 -10.40 6.54 17.39
N GLU A 285 -10.05 6.24 18.64
CA GLU A 285 -9.78 4.85 19.07
C GLU A 285 -11.03 3.99 18.96
N PHE A 286 -12.20 4.56 19.16
CA PHE A 286 -13.47 3.86 19.02
C PHE A 286 -13.77 3.46 17.55
N VAL A 287 -13.34 4.27 16.58
CA VAL A 287 -13.53 4.00 15.13
C VAL A 287 -12.59 2.89 14.64
N LYS A 288 -11.44 2.69 15.28
CA LYS A 288 -10.40 1.76 14.83
C LYS A 288 -10.91 0.32 14.61
N PRO A 289 -11.64 -0.31 15.55
CA PRO A 289 -12.20 -1.65 15.36
C PRO A 289 -13.18 -1.74 14.19
N THR A 290 -13.98 -0.69 13.97
CA THR A 290 -14.95 -0.66 12.86
C THR A 290 -14.27 -0.58 11.52
N LEU A 291 -13.22 0.24 11.37
CA LEU A 291 -12.38 0.25 10.17
C LEU A 291 -11.72 -1.11 9.93
N LYS A 292 -11.24 -1.79 10.97
CA LYS A 292 -10.69 -3.14 10.83
C LYS A 292 -11.75 -4.13 10.33
N ARG A 293 -12.95 -4.11 10.90
CA ARG A 293 -14.07 -4.98 10.48
C ARG A 293 -14.58 -4.65 9.08
N SER A 294 -14.45 -3.40 8.61
CA SER A 294 -14.92 -3.01 7.28
C SER A 294 -14.17 -3.71 6.13
N ILE A 295 -13.03 -4.34 6.39
CA ILE A 295 -12.34 -5.19 5.41
C ILE A 295 -13.19 -6.43 5.07
N HIS A 296 -13.92 -6.97 6.06
CA HIS A 296 -14.83 -8.10 5.89
C HIS A 296 -16.27 -7.66 5.60
N HIS A 297 -16.63 -6.45 6.03
CA HIS A 297 -17.98 -5.88 6.03
C HIS A 297 -17.96 -4.45 5.52
N PRO A 298 -17.79 -4.23 4.18
CA PRO A 298 -17.65 -2.88 3.59
C PRO A 298 -18.82 -1.94 3.90
N GLU A 299 -20.02 -2.48 4.16
CA GLU A 299 -21.21 -1.73 4.55
C GLU A 299 -21.02 -0.90 5.84
N LEU A 300 -20.08 -1.30 6.72
CA LEU A 300 -19.75 -0.54 7.92
C LEU A 300 -19.19 0.85 7.63
N LEU A 301 -18.61 1.07 6.45
CA LEU A 301 -18.16 2.41 6.04
C LEU A 301 -19.33 3.38 5.86
N THR A 302 -20.49 2.90 5.39
CA THR A 302 -21.70 3.74 5.27
C THR A 302 -22.18 4.16 6.66
N ILE A 303 -22.19 3.24 7.61
CA ILE A 303 -22.57 3.53 9.00
C ILE A 303 -21.61 4.57 9.62
N LEU A 304 -20.30 4.44 9.39
CA LEU A 304 -19.33 5.42 9.85
C LEU A 304 -19.56 6.80 9.22
N ARG A 305 -19.92 6.86 7.93
CA ARG A 305 -20.24 8.11 7.23
C ARG A 305 -21.49 8.78 7.81
N GLU A 306 -22.54 8.01 8.05
CA GLU A 306 -23.79 8.53 8.64
C GLU A 306 -23.55 9.06 10.05
N ALA A 307 -22.80 8.33 10.89
CA ALA A 307 -22.45 8.78 12.23
C ALA A 307 -21.62 10.09 12.24
N CYS A 308 -20.87 10.39 11.17
CA CYS A 308 -20.17 11.68 11.05
C CYS A 308 -21.09 12.87 10.87
N HIS A 309 -22.27 12.67 10.28
CA HIS A 309 -23.20 13.74 9.95
C HIS A 309 -24.28 13.92 11.02
N ASP A 310 -24.43 13.01 11.96
CA ASP A 310 -25.37 13.13 13.08
C ASP A 310 -24.67 13.76 14.30
N PRO A 311 -25.00 15.03 14.65
CA PRO A 311 -24.43 15.69 15.82
C PRO A 311 -24.87 15.05 17.15
N THR A 312 -25.90 14.20 17.13
CA THR A 312 -26.46 13.54 18.30
C THR A 312 -26.05 12.07 18.39
N ALA A 313 -25.52 11.50 17.31
CA ALA A 313 -25.05 10.13 17.35
C ALA A 313 -23.92 10.05 18.40
N PRO A 314 -24.10 9.32 19.49
CA PRO A 314 -22.94 8.85 20.20
C PRO A 314 -22.13 8.10 19.14
N PHE A 315 -20.80 8.34 19.06
CA PHE A 315 -19.91 7.50 18.25
C PHE A 315 -19.89 6.07 18.82
N ILE A 316 -21.08 5.48 18.99
CA ILE A 316 -21.33 4.17 19.58
C ILE A 316 -21.84 3.30 18.44
N LEU A 317 -20.92 2.52 17.87
CA LEU A 317 -21.25 1.34 17.09
C LEU A 317 -20.63 0.12 17.74
#